data_afeb38a2aa2b474dc9bf62d3d0169a07
#
_entry.id   afeb38a2aa2b474dc9bf62d3d0169a07
#
_cell.length_a   1.000
_cell.length_b   1.000
_cell.length_c   1.000
_cell.angle_alpha   90.00
_cell.angle_beta   90.00
_cell.angle_gamma   90.00
#
_symmetry.space_group_name_H-M   'P 1'
#
loop_
_entity.id
_entity.type
_entity.pdbx_description
1 polymer ?
#
loop_
_entity_poly.entity_id
_entity_poly.type
_entity_poly.pdbx_seq_one_letter_code
_entity_poly.pdbx_strand_id
1 'polypeptide(L)'
;QLMEDEAKADAMVLVKDIMDEAQTTANMEAKKVIIKSIQRVGVEAAMENAVSVFNIENDEIKGRIIGREGRNIRTLENLTGVDVIIDDSPDAILLSSFDPVRREIARLSLQKLVTDGRIHPARIEEVVAKTKKQIEQEIAEIGKRTCIDLGIHNLHHELIRMVGKMRYRSSYGQNLLQHAKEVANLCATMAAELGLNAKLAKRAGLLHDIGKVPDTEPELPHALFGAQLAEQYKERPEIVNAIGAHHDEMEMDNLISPLVQVCDAISGARPGARREVVEAYMKRLNDLE
;
A
#
# COMPACT_ATOMS: atom_id res chain seq x y z
N GLN A 1 5.03 -45.75 -52.42
CA GLN A 1 4.39 -45.85 -51.08
C GLN A 1 5.41 -45.85 -49.95
N LEU A 2 6.47 -46.73 -49.95
CA LEU A 2 7.51 -46.72 -48.88
C LEU A 2 8.27 -45.39 -48.83
N MET A 3 8.70 -44.83 -49.95
CA MET A 3 9.37 -43.51 -50.01
C MET A 3 8.48 -42.34 -49.61
N GLU A 4 7.16 -42.42 -49.84
CA GLU A 4 6.18 -41.39 -49.34
C GLU A 4 5.96 -41.45 -47.85
N ASP A 5 5.96 -42.66 -47.27
CA ASP A 5 5.79 -42.88 -45.84
C ASP A 5 7.06 -42.44 -45.09
N GLU A 6 8.24 -42.68 -45.63
CA GLU A 6 9.53 -42.22 -45.09
C GLU A 6 9.65 -40.68 -45.13
N ALA A 7 9.30 -40.06 -46.26
CA ALA A 7 9.29 -38.59 -46.41
C ALA A 7 8.28 -37.92 -45.48
N LYS A 8 7.13 -38.54 -45.20
CA LYS A 8 6.14 -38.03 -44.23
C LYS A 8 6.66 -38.16 -42.77
N ALA A 9 7.34 -39.24 -42.46
CA ALA A 9 7.93 -39.42 -41.11
C ALA A 9 9.02 -38.37 -40.87
N ASP A 10 9.91 -38.14 -41.80
CA ASP A 10 10.96 -37.12 -41.71
C ASP A 10 10.36 -35.70 -41.58
N ALA A 11 9.32 -35.39 -42.39
CA ALA A 11 8.62 -34.12 -42.30
C ALA A 11 7.93 -33.93 -40.95
N MET A 12 7.34 -34.99 -40.35
CA MET A 12 6.73 -34.91 -39.00
C MET A 12 7.77 -34.65 -37.90
N VAL A 13 8.95 -35.27 -37.99
CA VAL A 13 10.05 -35.02 -37.04
C VAL A 13 10.50 -33.56 -37.16
N LEU A 14 10.73 -33.06 -38.37
CA LEU A 14 11.13 -31.66 -38.59
C LEU A 14 10.09 -30.67 -38.07
N VAL A 15 8.80 -30.89 -38.32
CA VAL A 15 7.71 -30.05 -37.82
C VAL A 15 7.69 -30.08 -36.31
N LYS A 16 7.87 -31.24 -35.67
CA LYS A 16 7.93 -31.35 -34.21
C LYS A 16 9.11 -30.58 -33.63
N ASP A 17 10.29 -30.71 -34.21
CA ASP A 17 11.48 -29.97 -33.74
C ASP A 17 11.29 -28.46 -33.86
N ILE A 18 10.71 -27.98 -34.95
CA ILE A 18 10.36 -26.54 -35.14
C ILE A 18 9.35 -26.07 -34.07
N MET A 19 8.33 -26.89 -33.79
CA MET A 19 7.34 -26.57 -32.75
C MET A 19 7.96 -26.52 -31.37
N ASP A 20 8.82 -27.47 -31.02
CA ASP A 20 9.50 -27.53 -29.74
C ASP A 20 10.47 -26.35 -29.55
N GLU A 21 11.20 -25.97 -30.61
CA GLU A 21 12.08 -24.79 -30.62
C GLU A 21 11.27 -23.50 -30.49
N ALA A 22 10.15 -23.36 -31.21
CA ALA A 22 9.25 -22.22 -31.12
C ALA A 22 8.65 -22.09 -29.72
N GLN A 23 8.20 -23.19 -29.13
CA GLN A 23 7.65 -23.22 -27.77
C GLN A 23 8.70 -22.82 -26.72
N THR A 24 9.93 -23.32 -26.88
CA THR A 24 11.05 -22.99 -25.99
C THR A 24 11.41 -21.51 -26.06
N THR A 25 11.48 -20.98 -27.26
CA THR A 25 11.78 -19.57 -27.52
C THR A 25 10.67 -18.66 -26.96
N ALA A 26 9.40 -19.02 -27.21
CA ALA A 26 8.26 -18.28 -26.69
C ALA A 26 8.24 -18.24 -25.15
N ASN A 27 8.54 -19.37 -24.50
CA ASN A 27 8.63 -19.45 -23.03
C ASN A 27 9.78 -18.59 -22.47
N MET A 28 10.94 -18.56 -23.15
CA MET A 28 12.06 -17.70 -22.75
C MET A 28 11.73 -16.22 -22.88
N GLU A 29 11.12 -15.80 -23.99
CA GLU A 29 10.70 -14.40 -24.18
C GLU A 29 9.61 -14.00 -23.20
N ALA A 30 8.63 -14.85 -22.93
CA ALA A 30 7.61 -14.61 -21.91
C ALA A 30 8.25 -14.43 -20.51
N LYS A 31 9.21 -15.28 -20.13
CA LYS A 31 9.94 -15.11 -18.86
C LYS A 31 10.71 -13.80 -18.81
N LYS A 32 11.37 -13.37 -19.88
CA LYS A 32 12.08 -12.08 -19.93
C LYS A 32 11.12 -10.90 -19.75
N VAL A 33 9.95 -10.91 -20.38
CA VAL A 33 8.92 -9.88 -20.22
C VAL A 33 8.42 -9.83 -18.79
N ILE A 34 8.12 -10.99 -18.20
CA ILE A 34 7.67 -11.09 -16.80
C ILE A 34 8.73 -10.55 -15.84
N ILE A 35 10.00 -10.95 -15.98
CA ILE A 35 11.10 -10.49 -15.12
C ILE A 35 11.27 -8.97 -15.23
N LYS A 36 11.27 -8.41 -16.45
CA LYS A 36 11.35 -6.96 -16.65
C LYS A 36 10.17 -6.22 -16.02
N SER A 37 8.96 -6.77 -16.14
CA SER A 37 7.76 -6.19 -15.53
C SER A 37 7.83 -6.21 -14.01
N ILE A 38 8.23 -7.34 -13.41
CA ILE A 38 8.43 -7.46 -11.96
C ILE A 38 9.50 -6.49 -11.47
N GLN A 39 10.64 -6.38 -12.15
CA GLN A 39 11.71 -5.45 -11.77
C GLN A 39 11.24 -4.01 -11.81
N ARG A 40 10.50 -3.60 -12.83
CA ARG A 40 9.99 -2.23 -12.95
C ARG A 40 8.93 -1.91 -11.89
N VAL A 41 7.91 -2.77 -11.77
CA VAL A 41 6.81 -2.57 -10.82
C VAL A 41 7.28 -2.75 -9.37
N GLY A 42 8.17 -3.72 -9.13
CA GLY A 42 8.71 -3.98 -7.79
C GLY A 42 9.56 -2.82 -7.28
N VAL A 43 10.36 -2.19 -8.13
CA VAL A 43 11.15 -1.00 -7.74
C VAL A 43 10.24 0.19 -7.45
N GLU A 44 9.25 0.47 -8.31
CA GLU A 44 8.29 1.55 -8.08
C GLU A 44 7.49 1.33 -6.80
N ALA A 45 6.98 0.12 -6.56
CA ALA A 45 6.24 -0.21 -5.35
C ALA A 45 7.13 -0.15 -4.09
N ALA A 46 8.37 -0.60 -4.16
CA ALA A 46 9.31 -0.51 -3.05
C ALA A 46 9.66 0.95 -2.73
N MET A 47 9.91 1.78 -3.73
CA MET A 47 10.16 3.21 -3.53
C MET A 47 8.94 3.92 -2.93
N GLU A 48 7.74 3.65 -3.42
CA GLU A 48 6.51 4.27 -2.91
C GLU A 48 6.23 3.87 -1.46
N ASN A 49 6.46 2.61 -1.11
CA ASN A 49 6.15 2.07 0.21
C ASN A 49 7.27 2.22 1.24
N ALA A 50 8.52 2.35 0.83
CA ALA A 50 9.65 2.35 1.74
C ALA A 50 10.42 3.67 1.83
N VAL A 51 10.27 4.60 0.88
CA VAL A 51 11.09 5.81 0.78
C VAL A 51 10.23 7.08 0.75
N SER A 52 10.69 8.12 1.45
CA SER A 52 10.14 9.47 1.36
C SER A 52 11.28 10.45 1.07
N VAL A 53 11.04 11.42 0.19
CA VAL A 53 12.02 12.45 -0.16
C VAL A 53 11.83 13.66 0.76
N PHE A 54 12.91 14.15 1.36
CA PHE A 54 12.95 15.41 2.09
C PHE A 54 13.80 16.41 1.30
N ASN A 55 13.17 17.42 0.73
CA ASN A 55 13.86 18.46 -0.03
C ASN A 55 14.58 19.43 0.90
N ILE A 56 15.80 19.82 0.55
CA ILE A 56 16.64 20.78 1.25
C ILE A 56 17.03 21.92 0.32
N GLU A 57 17.23 23.11 0.88
CA GLU A 57 17.47 24.31 0.09
C GLU A 57 18.94 24.45 -0.35
N ASN A 58 19.88 23.85 0.38
CA ASN A 58 21.32 23.95 0.10
C ASN A 58 22.16 22.90 0.84
N ASP A 59 23.42 22.75 0.40
CA ASP A 59 24.39 21.81 0.98
C ASP A 59 24.82 22.16 2.41
N GLU A 60 24.73 23.42 2.83
CA GLU A 60 25.06 23.82 4.20
C GLU A 60 24.11 23.15 5.20
N ILE A 61 22.81 23.12 4.88
CA ILE A 61 21.79 22.43 5.68
C ILE A 61 22.09 20.93 5.73
N LYS A 62 22.49 20.33 4.61
CA LYS A 62 22.91 18.93 4.53
C LYS A 62 24.04 18.61 5.50
N GLY A 63 25.11 19.41 5.48
CA GLY A 63 26.22 19.27 6.40
C GLY A 63 25.82 19.40 7.88
N ARG A 64 24.87 20.28 8.20
CA ARG A 64 24.34 20.45 9.56
C ARG A 64 23.47 19.25 10.01
N ILE A 65 22.68 18.68 9.11
CA ILE A 65 21.91 17.46 9.37
C ILE A 65 22.85 16.29 9.66
N ILE A 66 23.92 16.11 8.88
CA ILE A 66 24.92 15.07 9.11
C ILE A 66 25.60 15.31 10.48
N GLY A 67 26.06 16.53 10.72
CA GLY A 67 26.83 16.91 11.90
C GLY A 67 28.25 16.32 11.91
N ARG A 68 29.07 16.77 12.87
CA ARG A 68 30.43 16.29 13.01
C ARG A 68 30.47 14.77 13.19
N GLU A 69 31.19 14.06 12.31
CA GLU A 69 31.33 12.60 12.32
C GLU A 69 29.99 11.85 12.22
N GLY A 70 28.97 12.47 11.62
CA GLY A 70 27.64 11.86 11.45
C GLY A 70 26.81 11.74 12.73
N ARG A 71 27.17 12.46 13.80
CA ARG A 71 26.47 12.30 15.10
C ARG A 71 25.01 12.70 15.08
N ASN A 72 24.62 13.72 14.30
CA ASN A 72 23.24 14.19 14.26
C ASN A 72 22.36 13.22 13.47
N ILE A 73 22.84 12.75 12.32
CA ILE A 73 22.11 11.77 11.51
C ILE A 73 21.91 10.46 12.27
N ARG A 74 22.97 9.92 12.91
CA ARG A 74 22.83 8.70 13.73
C ARG A 74 21.87 8.87 14.90
N THR A 75 21.83 10.04 15.53
CA THR A 75 20.84 10.31 16.58
C THR A 75 19.42 10.29 16.03
N LEU A 76 19.18 10.91 14.87
CA LEU A 76 17.87 10.90 14.23
C LEU A 76 17.42 9.47 13.84
N GLU A 77 18.32 8.70 13.20
CA GLU A 77 18.07 7.31 12.80
C GLU A 77 17.73 6.43 14.01
N ASN A 78 18.53 6.50 15.07
CA ASN A 78 18.30 5.73 16.30
C ASN A 78 16.96 6.06 16.98
N LEU A 79 16.57 7.34 16.97
CA LEU A 79 15.33 7.77 17.61
C LEU A 79 14.08 7.47 16.78
N THR A 80 14.19 7.51 15.45
CA THR A 80 13.03 7.32 14.55
C THR A 80 12.92 5.90 14.03
N GLY A 81 14.02 5.16 13.94
CA GLY A 81 14.10 3.88 13.25
C GLY A 81 13.94 4.03 11.73
N VAL A 82 14.42 5.17 11.18
CA VAL A 82 14.38 5.49 9.75
C VAL A 82 15.80 5.68 9.28
N ASP A 83 16.20 5.00 8.23
CA ASP A 83 17.50 5.22 7.59
C ASP A 83 17.48 6.53 6.80
N VAL A 84 18.51 7.35 6.98
CA VAL A 84 18.66 8.66 6.35
C VAL A 84 19.74 8.57 5.30
N ILE A 85 19.35 8.44 4.04
CA ILE A 85 20.26 8.25 2.92
C ILE A 85 20.57 9.61 2.30
N ILE A 86 21.85 9.94 2.31
CA ILE A 86 22.39 11.18 1.72
C ILE A 86 23.25 10.77 0.54
N ASP A 87 22.79 11.11 -0.65
CA ASP A 87 23.51 10.92 -1.90
C ASP A 87 24.14 12.24 -2.41
N ASP A 88 24.74 12.18 -3.58
CA ASP A 88 25.36 13.34 -4.23
C ASP A 88 24.32 14.32 -4.82
N SER A 89 23.02 14.02 -4.74
CA SER A 89 21.98 14.95 -5.17
C SER A 89 21.97 16.19 -4.28
N PRO A 90 22.09 17.41 -4.83
CA PRO A 90 22.30 18.62 -4.01
C PRO A 90 21.09 18.98 -3.14
N ASP A 91 19.88 18.59 -3.55
CA ASP A 91 18.63 19.18 -3.06
C ASP A 91 17.74 18.20 -2.27
N ALA A 92 18.19 16.98 -1.97
CA ALA A 92 17.35 15.98 -1.35
C ALA A 92 18.07 15.05 -0.36
N ILE A 93 17.29 14.59 0.63
CA ILE A 93 17.65 13.51 1.56
C ILE A 93 16.54 12.45 1.43
N LEU A 94 16.92 11.19 1.33
CA LEU A 94 15.96 10.10 1.30
C LEU A 94 15.76 9.52 2.70
N LEU A 95 14.53 9.35 3.10
CA LEU A 95 14.13 8.74 4.37
C LEU A 95 13.57 7.36 4.07
N SER A 96 14.24 6.31 4.51
CA SER A 96 13.89 4.92 4.21
C SER A 96 13.43 4.18 5.47
N SER A 97 12.23 3.65 5.42
CA SER A 97 11.68 2.73 6.43
C SER A 97 10.41 2.10 5.86
N PHE A 98 10.12 0.86 6.21
CA PHE A 98 8.85 0.22 5.86
C PHE A 98 7.64 0.91 6.54
N ASP A 99 7.81 1.43 7.76
CA ASP A 99 6.75 2.11 8.49
C ASP A 99 6.59 3.57 8.05
N PRO A 100 5.48 3.92 7.36
CA PRO A 100 5.25 5.28 6.86
C PRO A 100 5.02 6.30 7.99
N VAL A 101 4.56 5.89 9.17
CA VAL A 101 4.40 6.77 10.33
C VAL A 101 5.78 7.20 10.85
N ARG A 102 6.74 6.26 10.93
CA ARG A 102 8.13 6.59 11.30
C ARG A 102 8.77 7.54 10.29
N ARG A 103 8.56 7.29 8.98
CA ARG A 103 9.06 8.22 7.94
C ARG A 103 8.49 9.62 8.10
N GLU A 104 7.19 9.74 8.36
CA GLU A 104 6.55 11.05 8.58
C GLU A 104 7.06 11.74 9.85
N ILE A 105 7.29 10.99 10.94
CA ILE A 105 7.93 11.52 12.15
C ILE A 105 9.32 12.05 11.84
N ALA A 106 10.15 11.31 11.08
CA ALA A 106 11.47 11.73 10.68
C ALA A 106 11.43 12.98 9.80
N ARG A 107 10.54 13.00 8.79
CA ARG A 107 10.34 14.11 7.87
C ARG A 107 9.95 15.40 8.59
N LEU A 108 8.93 15.34 9.46
CA LEU A 108 8.46 16.50 10.22
C LEU A 108 9.48 16.96 11.26
N SER A 109 10.24 16.03 11.85
CA SER A 109 11.32 16.37 12.77
C SER A 109 12.43 17.12 12.05
N LEU A 110 12.86 16.64 10.88
CA LEU A 110 13.83 17.34 10.03
C LEU A 110 13.34 18.73 9.65
N GLN A 111 12.09 18.84 9.19
CA GLN A 111 11.50 20.13 8.83
C GLN A 111 11.56 21.14 9.99
N LYS A 112 11.18 20.72 11.20
CA LYS A 112 11.24 21.58 12.40
C LYS A 112 12.67 21.95 12.77
N LEU A 113 13.63 21.02 12.68
CA LEU A 113 15.03 21.24 12.98
C LEU A 113 15.69 22.23 11.99
N VAL A 114 15.39 22.08 10.70
CA VAL A 114 15.86 22.99 9.65
C VAL A 114 15.28 24.38 9.84
N THR A 115 13.98 24.50 10.07
CA THR A 115 13.31 25.78 10.30
C THR A 115 13.82 26.50 11.58
N ASP A 116 14.04 25.73 12.67
CA ASP A 116 14.59 26.27 13.93
C ASP A 116 16.09 26.62 13.83
N GLY A 117 16.78 26.02 12.88
CA GLY A 117 18.21 26.26 12.67
C GLY A 117 19.13 25.63 13.73
N ARG A 118 18.63 24.92 14.73
CA ARG A 118 19.40 24.27 15.79
C ARG A 118 19.40 22.76 15.60
N ILE A 119 20.47 22.23 15.00
CA ILE A 119 20.60 20.81 14.71
C ILE A 119 21.77 20.25 15.53
N HIS A 120 21.43 19.65 16.69
CA HIS A 120 22.36 18.95 17.56
C HIS A 120 21.63 17.84 18.34
N PRO A 121 22.29 16.80 18.87
CA PRO A 121 21.66 15.61 19.42
C PRO A 121 20.53 15.90 20.42
N ALA A 122 20.78 16.69 21.45
CA ALA A 122 19.76 17.00 22.46
C ALA A 122 18.52 17.70 21.89
N ARG A 123 18.69 18.55 20.87
CA ARG A 123 17.55 19.19 20.18
C ARG A 123 16.80 18.21 19.30
N ILE A 124 17.52 17.28 18.65
CA ILE A 124 16.90 16.20 17.86
C ILE A 124 16.03 15.32 18.77
N GLU A 125 16.51 14.92 19.94
CA GLU A 125 15.75 14.12 20.91
C GLU A 125 14.45 14.84 21.32
N GLU A 126 14.53 16.12 21.67
CA GLU A 126 13.36 16.92 22.05
C GLU A 126 12.34 17.01 20.93
N VAL A 127 12.79 17.34 19.70
CA VAL A 127 11.91 17.52 18.54
C VAL A 127 11.26 16.20 18.12
N VAL A 128 12.01 15.10 18.09
CA VAL A 128 11.49 13.78 17.74
C VAL A 128 10.44 13.35 18.76
N ALA A 129 10.69 13.51 20.07
CA ALA A 129 9.73 13.15 21.13
C ALA A 129 8.42 13.94 20.99
N LYS A 130 8.52 15.25 20.75
CA LYS A 130 7.34 16.10 20.51
C LYS A 130 6.58 15.71 19.24
N THR A 131 7.31 15.40 18.16
CA THR A 131 6.70 15.03 16.88
C THR A 131 6.00 13.67 16.99
N LYS A 132 6.60 12.68 17.66
CA LYS A 132 5.94 11.39 17.94
C LYS A 132 4.60 11.59 18.65
N LYS A 133 4.59 12.38 19.73
CA LYS A 133 3.36 12.66 20.48
C LYS A 133 2.30 13.38 19.61
N GLN A 134 2.73 14.33 18.78
CA GLN A 134 1.84 15.06 17.87
C GLN A 134 1.20 14.11 16.86
N ILE A 135 1.99 13.26 16.20
CA ILE A 135 1.51 12.30 15.20
C ILE A 135 0.56 11.28 15.83
N GLU A 136 0.85 10.75 17.02
CA GLU A 136 -0.06 9.84 17.70
C GLU A 136 -1.42 10.49 18.05
N GLN A 137 -1.40 11.75 18.44
CA GLN A 137 -2.64 12.51 18.67
C GLN A 137 -3.42 12.72 17.37
N GLU A 138 -2.72 13.08 16.28
CA GLU A 138 -3.31 13.27 14.96
C GLU A 138 -3.93 11.97 14.43
N ILE A 139 -3.25 10.84 14.56
CA ILE A 139 -3.76 9.51 14.21
C ILE A 139 -5.08 9.22 14.94
N ALA A 140 -5.10 9.42 16.25
CA ALA A 140 -6.30 9.17 17.05
C ALA A 140 -7.46 10.09 16.65
N GLU A 141 -7.18 11.36 16.36
CA GLU A 141 -8.18 12.35 15.93
C GLU A 141 -8.74 12.03 14.54
N ILE A 142 -7.87 11.70 13.57
CA ILE A 142 -8.27 11.30 12.21
C ILE A 142 -9.18 10.07 12.27
N GLY A 143 -8.80 9.04 13.04
CA GLY A 143 -9.60 7.83 13.19
C GLY A 143 -10.98 8.12 13.78
N LYS A 144 -11.05 8.88 14.86
CA LYS A 144 -12.31 9.30 15.48
C LYS A 144 -13.19 10.11 14.52
N ARG A 145 -12.61 11.09 13.86
CA ARG A 145 -13.33 11.94 12.89
C ARG A 145 -13.87 11.12 11.73
N THR A 146 -13.07 10.20 11.19
CA THR A 146 -13.51 9.30 10.11
C THR A 146 -14.73 8.46 10.53
N CYS A 147 -14.70 7.90 11.73
CA CYS A 147 -15.84 7.13 12.24
C CYS A 147 -17.09 8.00 12.42
N ILE A 148 -16.95 9.23 12.91
CA ILE A 148 -18.06 10.19 13.06
C ILE A 148 -18.64 10.56 11.70
N ASP A 149 -17.79 10.94 10.73
CA ASP A 149 -18.20 11.35 9.38
C ASP A 149 -18.96 10.22 8.65
N LEU A 150 -18.58 8.97 8.89
CA LEU A 150 -19.23 7.79 8.31
C LEU A 150 -20.44 7.29 9.12
N GLY A 151 -20.69 7.83 10.31
CA GLY A 151 -21.74 7.36 11.21
C GLY A 151 -21.48 5.96 11.77
N ILE A 152 -20.22 5.56 11.91
CA ILE A 152 -19.80 4.28 12.48
C ILE A 152 -19.54 4.45 13.96
N HIS A 153 -20.33 3.79 14.79
CA HIS A 153 -20.26 3.91 16.24
C HIS A 153 -19.73 2.62 16.88
N ASN A 154 -19.22 2.72 18.11
CA ASN A 154 -18.79 1.59 18.94
C ASN A 154 -17.69 0.72 18.26
N LEU A 155 -16.79 1.35 17.50
CA LEU A 155 -15.59 0.70 17.02
C LEU A 155 -14.55 0.65 18.16
N HIS A 156 -13.84 -0.46 18.30
CA HIS A 156 -12.78 -0.60 19.30
C HIS A 156 -11.71 0.48 19.11
N HIS A 157 -11.17 1.03 20.20
CA HIS A 157 -10.22 2.15 20.13
C HIS A 157 -8.96 1.85 19.33
N GLU A 158 -8.47 0.61 19.34
CA GLU A 158 -7.33 0.20 18.52
C GLU A 158 -7.69 0.18 17.02
N LEU A 159 -8.89 -0.27 16.64
CA LEU A 159 -9.34 -0.20 15.26
C LEU A 159 -9.51 1.26 14.81
N ILE A 160 -10.00 2.14 15.66
CA ILE A 160 -10.07 3.60 15.40
C ILE A 160 -8.66 4.14 15.12
N ARG A 161 -7.69 3.76 15.96
CA ARG A 161 -6.29 4.16 15.79
C ARG A 161 -5.71 3.63 14.47
N MET A 162 -5.99 2.38 14.12
CA MET A 162 -5.57 1.79 12.84
C MET A 162 -6.21 2.51 11.65
N VAL A 163 -7.50 2.84 11.71
CA VAL A 163 -8.17 3.68 10.69
C VAL A 163 -7.45 5.03 10.54
N GLY A 164 -7.04 5.66 11.62
CA GLY A 164 -6.24 6.89 11.56
C GLY A 164 -4.88 6.70 10.89
N LYS A 165 -4.20 5.58 11.13
CA LYS A 165 -2.93 5.24 10.49
C LYS A 165 -3.05 5.03 8.97
N MET A 166 -4.22 4.64 8.44
CA MET A 166 -4.46 4.52 7.00
C MET A 166 -4.16 5.83 6.25
N ARG A 167 -4.22 6.98 6.92
CA ARG A 167 -3.88 8.30 6.33
C ARG A 167 -2.46 8.36 5.80
N TYR A 168 -1.55 7.63 6.41
CA TYR A 168 -0.11 7.66 6.10
C TYR A 168 0.31 6.57 5.12
N ARG A 169 -0.60 5.67 4.73
CA ARG A 169 -0.33 4.59 3.79
C ARG A 169 -0.97 4.86 2.43
N SER A 170 -0.27 4.43 1.40
CA SER A 170 -0.80 4.33 0.04
C SER A 170 -0.73 2.89 -0.46
N SER A 171 -1.61 2.55 -1.40
CA SER A 171 -1.61 1.28 -2.09
C SER A 171 -1.84 1.58 -3.57
N TYR A 172 -0.86 1.24 -4.42
CA TYR A 172 -0.88 1.54 -5.85
C TYR A 172 -1.13 3.04 -6.17
N GLY A 173 -0.57 3.95 -5.36
CA GLY A 173 -0.74 5.40 -5.49
C GLY A 173 -2.03 5.98 -4.91
N GLN A 174 -2.95 5.15 -4.44
CA GLN A 174 -4.18 5.58 -3.77
C GLN A 174 -3.98 5.64 -2.26
N ASN A 175 -4.36 6.76 -1.63
CA ASN A 175 -4.35 6.86 -0.16
C ASN A 175 -5.32 5.87 0.47
N LEU A 176 -4.83 5.05 1.40
CA LEU A 176 -5.58 3.93 1.99
C LEU A 176 -6.83 4.39 2.75
N LEU A 177 -6.75 5.50 3.49
CA LEU A 177 -7.90 6.05 4.21
C LEU A 177 -8.99 6.56 3.26
N GLN A 178 -8.59 7.24 2.19
CA GLN A 178 -9.53 7.74 1.19
C GLN A 178 -10.23 6.59 0.47
N HIS A 179 -9.48 5.57 0.08
CA HIS A 179 -10.01 4.33 -0.49
C HIS A 179 -11.01 3.65 0.45
N ALA A 180 -10.63 3.42 1.71
CA ALA A 180 -11.51 2.79 2.70
C ALA A 180 -12.83 3.58 2.92
N LYS A 181 -12.78 4.92 2.91
CA LYS A 181 -13.98 5.77 2.99
C LYS A 181 -14.87 5.64 1.75
N GLU A 182 -14.28 5.56 0.57
CA GLU A 182 -15.03 5.34 -0.68
C GLU A 182 -15.72 3.98 -0.68
N VAL A 183 -14.98 2.91 -0.38
CA VAL A 183 -15.53 1.54 -0.28
C VAL A 183 -16.65 1.49 0.76
N ALA A 184 -16.46 2.09 1.94
CA ALA A 184 -17.49 2.15 2.97
C ALA A 184 -18.80 2.79 2.48
N ASN A 185 -18.71 3.90 1.75
CA ASN A 185 -19.89 4.59 1.21
C ASN A 185 -20.55 3.80 0.07
N LEU A 186 -19.76 3.22 -0.84
CA LEU A 186 -20.25 2.35 -1.91
C LEU A 186 -20.98 1.13 -1.31
N CYS A 187 -20.38 0.45 -0.34
CA CYS A 187 -20.99 -0.68 0.35
C CYS A 187 -22.33 -0.30 1.01
N ALA A 188 -22.39 0.88 1.66
CA ALA A 188 -23.63 1.33 2.28
C ALA A 188 -24.73 1.59 1.26
N THR A 189 -24.39 2.23 0.13
CA THR A 189 -25.35 2.53 -0.94
C THR A 189 -25.85 1.25 -1.59
N MET A 190 -24.95 0.37 -2.01
CA MET A 190 -25.32 -0.91 -2.64
C MET A 190 -26.12 -1.81 -1.70
N ALA A 191 -25.74 -1.88 -0.42
CA ALA A 191 -26.49 -2.65 0.56
C ALA A 191 -27.92 -2.11 0.75
N ALA A 192 -28.11 -0.80 0.75
CA ALA A 192 -29.44 -0.19 0.85
C ALA A 192 -30.32 -0.53 -0.37
N GLU A 193 -29.77 -0.46 -1.58
CA GLU A 193 -30.48 -0.82 -2.82
C GLU A 193 -30.85 -2.32 -2.87
N LEU A 194 -30.01 -3.18 -2.29
CA LEU A 194 -30.26 -4.62 -2.21
C LEU A 194 -31.10 -5.05 -1.01
N GLY A 195 -31.56 -4.12 -0.17
CA GLY A 195 -32.33 -4.42 1.05
C GLY A 195 -31.50 -5.08 2.16
N LEU A 196 -30.16 -4.96 2.12
CA LEU A 196 -29.26 -5.48 3.12
C LEU A 196 -28.96 -4.43 4.21
N ASN A 197 -28.23 -4.84 5.24
CA ASN A 197 -27.87 -3.94 6.34
C ASN A 197 -26.75 -2.95 5.93
N ALA A 198 -27.15 -1.76 5.50
CA ALA A 198 -26.24 -0.70 5.05
C ALA A 198 -25.20 -0.26 6.10
N LYS A 199 -25.56 -0.28 7.41
CA LYS A 199 -24.62 0.07 8.49
C LYS A 199 -23.54 -1.00 8.66
N LEU A 200 -23.91 -2.27 8.54
CA LEU A 200 -22.97 -3.38 8.61
C LEU A 200 -22.02 -3.37 7.40
N ALA A 201 -22.56 -3.20 6.20
CA ALA A 201 -21.79 -3.11 4.97
C ALA A 201 -20.81 -1.93 4.97
N LYS A 202 -21.26 -0.76 5.44
CA LYS A 202 -20.38 0.41 5.60
C LYS A 202 -19.21 0.14 6.52
N ARG A 203 -19.45 -0.52 7.65
CA ARG A 203 -18.43 -0.86 8.62
C ARG A 203 -17.43 -1.88 8.07
N ALA A 204 -17.91 -2.90 7.38
CA ALA A 204 -17.06 -3.88 6.70
C ALA A 204 -16.20 -3.21 5.62
N GLY A 205 -16.78 -2.35 4.78
CA GLY A 205 -16.06 -1.58 3.78
C GLY A 205 -14.99 -0.65 4.35
N LEU A 206 -15.22 -0.01 5.51
CA LEU A 206 -14.18 0.79 6.18
C LEU A 206 -12.99 -0.07 6.63
N LEU A 207 -13.25 -1.29 7.08
CA LEU A 207 -12.25 -2.16 7.73
C LEU A 207 -11.62 -3.18 6.78
N HIS A 208 -12.08 -3.32 5.53
CA HIS A 208 -11.65 -4.41 4.64
C HIS A 208 -10.12 -4.50 4.49
N ASP A 209 -9.46 -3.38 4.43
CA ASP A 209 -8.01 -3.23 4.26
C ASP A 209 -7.24 -2.96 5.56
N ILE A 210 -7.84 -3.20 6.74
CA ILE A 210 -7.22 -2.93 8.04
C ILE A 210 -5.92 -3.72 8.25
N GLY A 211 -5.80 -4.87 7.62
CA GLY A 211 -4.61 -5.72 7.67
C GLY A 211 -3.38 -5.13 6.95
N LYS A 212 -3.54 -4.08 6.15
CA LYS A 212 -2.43 -3.34 5.53
C LYS A 212 -1.77 -2.33 6.47
N VAL A 213 -2.34 -2.10 7.67
CA VAL A 213 -1.95 -1.01 8.58
C VAL A 213 -0.80 -1.34 9.55
N PRO A 214 -0.57 -2.58 9.98
CA PRO A 214 0.47 -2.90 10.96
C PRO A 214 1.86 -2.41 10.58
N ASP A 215 2.67 -2.14 11.61
CA ASP A 215 4.02 -1.57 11.48
C ASP A 215 5.07 -2.61 11.02
N THR A 216 4.73 -3.89 11.07
CA THR A 216 5.52 -5.03 10.60
C THR A 216 4.76 -5.76 9.50
N GLU A 217 5.46 -6.25 8.50
CA GLU A 217 4.87 -7.07 7.45
C GLU A 217 4.36 -8.39 8.07
N PRO A 218 3.05 -8.67 8.00
CA PRO A 218 2.53 -9.93 8.53
C PRO A 218 2.90 -11.09 7.61
N GLU A 219 3.08 -12.28 8.20
CA GLU A 219 3.29 -13.52 7.43
C GLU A 219 2.06 -13.94 6.61
N LEU A 220 0.87 -13.46 7.02
CA LEU A 220 -0.40 -13.75 6.36
C LEU A 220 -0.77 -12.66 5.34
N PRO A 221 -1.52 -13.02 4.28
CA PRO A 221 -2.16 -12.05 3.41
C PRO A 221 -2.97 -11.03 4.21
N HIS A 222 -3.00 -9.77 3.74
CA HIS A 222 -3.62 -8.68 4.50
C HIS A 222 -5.11 -8.90 4.81
N ALA A 223 -5.86 -9.62 3.95
CA ALA A 223 -7.25 -9.92 4.19
C ALA A 223 -7.41 -10.88 5.37
N LEU A 224 -6.66 -11.97 5.41
CA LEU A 224 -6.67 -12.91 6.54
C LEU A 224 -6.17 -12.28 7.83
N PHE A 225 -5.09 -11.51 7.76
CA PHE A 225 -4.58 -10.79 8.93
C PHE A 225 -5.56 -9.72 9.43
N GLY A 226 -6.21 -9.01 8.51
CA GLY A 226 -7.28 -8.06 8.84
C GLY A 226 -8.47 -8.72 9.52
N ALA A 227 -8.87 -9.91 9.07
CA ALA A 227 -9.92 -10.72 9.70
C ALA A 227 -9.54 -11.11 11.15
N GLN A 228 -8.30 -11.58 11.37
CA GLN A 228 -7.80 -11.88 12.72
C GLN A 228 -7.84 -10.66 13.65
N LEU A 229 -7.42 -9.47 13.17
CA LEU A 229 -7.51 -8.23 13.93
C LEU A 229 -8.96 -7.88 14.28
N ALA A 230 -9.87 -7.98 13.30
CA ALA A 230 -11.28 -7.71 13.52
C ALA A 230 -11.91 -8.67 14.56
N GLU A 231 -11.57 -9.94 14.49
CA GLU A 231 -12.00 -10.94 15.46
C GLU A 231 -11.43 -10.66 16.85
N GLN A 232 -10.13 -10.35 16.95
CA GLN A 232 -9.45 -9.98 18.20
C GLN A 232 -10.14 -8.79 18.89
N TYR A 233 -10.59 -7.81 18.13
CA TYR A 233 -11.29 -6.63 18.64
C TYR A 233 -12.81 -6.76 18.63
N LYS A 234 -13.30 -8.00 18.56
CA LYS A 234 -14.73 -8.39 18.74
C LYS A 234 -15.68 -7.74 17.74
N GLU A 235 -15.25 -7.63 16.48
CA GLU A 235 -16.15 -7.31 15.38
C GLU A 235 -17.13 -8.47 15.13
N ARG A 236 -18.25 -8.14 14.48
CA ARG A 236 -19.27 -9.15 14.17
C ARG A 236 -18.73 -10.16 13.14
N PRO A 237 -19.13 -11.44 13.24
CA PRO A 237 -18.66 -12.49 12.32
C PRO A 237 -18.81 -12.12 10.84
N GLU A 238 -19.93 -11.47 10.47
CA GLU A 238 -20.18 -11.07 9.09
C GLU A 238 -19.15 -10.03 8.59
N ILE A 239 -18.65 -9.15 9.49
CA ILE A 239 -17.60 -8.18 9.16
C ILE A 239 -16.26 -8.88 9.04
N VAL A 240 -15.96 -9.79 9.97
CA VAL A 240 -14.74 -10.60 9.96
C VAL A 240 -14.64 -11.40 8.66
N ASN A 241 -15.71 -12.07 8.26
CA ASN A 241 -15.76 -12.81 7.00
C ASN A 241 -15.59 -11.88 5.79
N ALA A 242 -16.28 -10.74 5.76
CA ALA A 242 -16.17 -9.79 4.66
C ALA A 242 -14.74 -9.24 4.51
N ILE A 243 -14.00 -9.03 5.61
CA ILE A 243 -12.59 -8.64 5.58
C ILE A 243 -11.71 -9.78 5.05
N GLY A 244 -11.90 -11.01 5.52
CA GLY A 244 -11.08 -12.15 5.14
C GLY A 244 -11.32 -12.65 3.70
N ALA A 245 -12.53 -12.45 3.19
CA ALA A 245 -13.00 -13.04 1.93
C ALA A 245 -12.92 -12.10 0.72
N HIS A 246 -12.61 -10.79 0.90
CA HIS A 246 -12.69 -9.81 -0.19
C HIS A 246 -11.69 -10.03 -1.35
N HIS A 247 -10.71 -10.91 -1.15
CA HIS A 247 -9.77 -11.36 -2.19
C HIS A 247 -9.79 -12.89 -2.40
N ASP A 248 -10.90 -13.53 -2.08
CA ASP A 248 -11.11 -14.98 -2.22
C ASP A 248 -10.15 -15.86 -1.37
N GLU A 249 -9.52 -15.28 -0.32
CA GLU A 249 -8.62 -15.98 0.59
C GLU A 249 -9.36 -16.74 1.70
N MET A 250 -10.66 -16.50 1.84
CA MET A 250 -11.60 -17.16 2.75
C MET A 250 -12.93 -17.38 2.03
N GLU A 251 -13.64 -18.45 2.37
CA GLU A 251 -14.99 -18.71 1.83
C GLU A 251 -15.99 -17.64 2.30
N MET A 252 -16.78 -17.12 1.38
CA MET A 252 -17.83 -16.13 1.68
C MET A 252 -19.06 -16.81 2.29
N ASP A 253 -19.37 -16.50 3.54
CA ASP A 253 -20.51 -17.07 4.28
C ASP A 253 -21.73 -16.15 4.39
N ASN A 254 -21.62 -14.91 3.88
CA ASN A 254 -22.68 -13.92 3.93
C ASN A 254 -22.66 -12.97 2.72
N LEU A 255 -23.78 -12.24 2.51
CA LEU A 255 -23.94 -11.35 1.36
C LEU A 255 -23.15 -10.03 1.44
N ILE A 256 -22.56 -9.69 2.60
CA ILE A 256 -21.72 -8.50 2.75
C ILE A 256 -20.35 -8.73 2.11
N SER A 257 -19.83 -9.96 2.14
CA SER A 257 -18.50 -10.30 1.62
C SER A 257 -18.37 -10.01 0.11
N PRO A 258 -19.23 -10.55 -0.80
CA PRO A 258 -19.16 -10.22 -2.22
C PRO A 258 -19.42 -8.74 -2.50
N LEU A 259 -20.22 -8.08 -1.67
CA LEU A 259 -20.50 -6.66 -1.80
C LEU A 259 -19.25 -5.82 -1.53
N VAL A 260 -18.46 -6.15 -0.50
CA VAL A 260 -17.19 -5.50 -0.20
C VAL A 260 -16.18 -5.72 -1.33
N GLN A 261 -16.06 -6.95 -1.85
CA GLN A 261 -15.17 -7.28 -2.97
C GLN A 261 -15.49 -6.43 -4.22
N VAL A 262 -16.76 -6.32 -4.59
CA VAL A 262 -17.18 -5.50 -5.74
C VAL A 262 -16.89 -4.01 -5.51
N CYS A 263 -17.19 -3.49 -4.31
CA CYS A 263 -16.97 -2.08 -3.99
C CYS A 263 -15.48 -1.72 -3.95
N ASP A 264 -14.63 -2.63 -3.47
CA ASP A 264 -13.17 -2.46 -3.52
C ASP A 264 -12.68 -2.39 -4.97
N ALA A 265 -13.12 -3.32 -5.82
CA ALA A 265 -12.79 -3.33 -7.24
C ALA A 265 -13.24 -2.04 -7.95
N ILE A 266 -14.44 -1.53 -7.67
CA ILE A 266 -14.96 -0.27 -8.23
C ILE A 266 -14.08 0.91 -7.79
N SER A 267 -13.76 1.03 -6.51
CA SER A 267 -12.94 2.13 -5.99
C SER A 267 -11.51 2.10 -6.57
N GLY A 268 -10.94 0.90 -6.74
CA GLY A 268 -9.61 0.73 -7.33
C GLY A 268 -9.56 0.96 -8.83
N ALA A 269 -10.64 0.68 -9.55
CA ALA A 269 -10.71 0.75 -11.02
C ALA A 269 -11.11 2.13 -11.56
N ARG A 270 -11.62 3.04 -10.72
CA ARG A 270 -12.05 4.36 -11.21
C ARG A 270 -10.86 5.17 -11.75
N PRO A 271 -11.08 5.99 -12.81
CA PRO A 271 -10.01 6.82 -13.39
C PRO A 271 -9.35 7.71 -12.35
N GLY A 272 -8.01 7.70 -12.30
CA GLY A 272 -7.20 8.52 -11.38
C GLY A 272 -7.14 8.01 -9.92
N ALA A 273 -7.76 6.87 -9.58
CA ALA A 273 -7.67 6.27 -8.25
C ALA A 273 -6.28 5.69 -7.98
N ARG A 274 -5.76 4.96 -8.95
CA ARG A 274 -4.40 4.36 -8.93
C ARG A 274 -3.54 5.04 -9.98
N ARG A 275 -2.21 5.08 -9.78
CA ARG A 275 -1.28 5.53 -10.81
C ARG A 275 -1.35 4.55 -11.99
N GLU A 276 -2.19 4.88 -12.93
CA GLU A 276 -2.34 4.11 -14.16
C GLU A 276 -1.36 4.62 -15.19
N VAL A 277 -0.65 3.73 -15.87
CA VAL A 277 0.12 4.10 -17.06
C VAL A 277 -0.90 4.56 -18.09
N VAL A 278 -0.69 5.74 -18.70
CA VAL A 278 -1.60 6.37 -19.67
C VAL A 278 -2.06 5.39 -20.77
N GLU A 279 -1.19 4.46 -21.17
CA GLU A 279 -1.49 3.39 -22.15
C GLU A 279 -2.59 2.43 -21.68
N ALA A 280 -2.61 2.04 -20.38
CA ALA A 280 -3.64 1.17 -19.84
C ALA A 280 -4.98 1.89 -19.72
N TYR A 281 -4.96 3.19 -19.39
CA TYR A 281 -6.15 4.03 -19.39
C TYR A 281 -6.74 4.19 -20.79
N MET A 282 -5.91 4.49 -21.80
CA MET A 282 -6.35 4.63 -23.20
C MET A 282 -6.89 3.31 -23.75
N LYS A 283 -6.28 2.17 -23.41
CA LYS A 283 -6.78 0.85 -23.79
C LYS A 283 -8.18 0.59 -23.24
N ARG A 284 -8.42 0.89 -21.96
CA ARG A 284 -9.76 0.74 -21.37
C ARG A 284 -10.81 1.65 -22.00
N LEU A 285 -10.45 2.86 -22.38
CA LEU A 285 -11.36 3.75 -23.11
C LEU A 285 -11.75 3.15 -24.46
N ASN A 286 -10.78 2.60 -25.19
CA ASN A 286 -11.04 1.94 -26.48
C ASN A 286 -11.84 0.64 -26.36
N ASP A 287 -11.73 -0.08 -25.21
CA ASP A 287 -12.51 -1.30 -24.94
C ASP A 287 -13.97 -1.00 -24.56
N LEU A 288 -14.31 0.28 -24.27
CA LEU A 288 -15.67 0.75 -23.91
C LEU A 288 -16.43 1.34 -25.12
N GLU A 289 -15.74 1.66 -26.22
CA GLU A 289 -16.34 2.03 -27.51
C GLU A 289 -16.67 0.79 -28.35
#